data_d9dc57f4aad4f0453ef02674cc71efda
#
_entry.id   d9dc57f4aad4f0453ef02674cc71efda
#
_cell.length_a   1.000
_cell.length_b   1.000
_cell.length_c   1.000
_cell.angle_alpha   90.00
_cell.angle_beta   90.00
_cell.angle_gamma   90.00
#
_symmetry.space_group_name_H-M   'P 1'
#
loop_
_entity.id
_entity.type
_entity.pdbx_description
1 polymer ?
#
loop_
_entity_poly.entity_id
_entity_poly.type
_entity_poly.pdbx_seq_one_letter_code
_entity_poly.pdbx_strand_id
1 'polypeptide(L)'
;MREQFSHARRKVRADRVNNEKDVRMRKIVFHINSLEQGGAERVITNLAHQFAAEGYEVYIATEWYAENEFQIDKSITRVHVGLNKEEESRGRFAKLRIRGQRLRAFIKKVKPDVVVAFCHKANYRAITAALGTGIPVIVSVRTDPVGHYDHWDDKFQIPLLFPRAAGCVFQTEGQRDFFPEKVRKKSRIILNPLNDKYLDVPEPEKRVKEVVQSGRIVDFKNQLMLIRAFDRVHKKHPDYVLKI
;
A
#
# COMPACT_ATOMS: atom_id res chain seq x y z
N MET A 1 14.33 -7.11 -23.44
CA MET A 1 13.71 -6.61 -22.19
C MET A 1 14.43 -7.12 -20.92
N ARG A 2 14.75 -8.42 -20.79
CA ARG A 2 15.51 -9.00 -19.65
C ARG A 2 16.90 -8.38 -19.43
N GLU A 3 17.66 -8.09 -20.48
CA GLU A 3 19.01 -7.50 -20.40
C GLU A 3 18.99 -6.05 -19.91
N GLN A 4 18.01 -5.24 -20.29
CA GLN A 4 17.88 -3.86 -19.83
C GLN A 4 17.60 -3.76 -18.32
N PHE A 5 16.78 -4.67 -17.77
CA PHE A 5 16.53 -4.74 -16.31
C PHE A 5 17.76 -5.24 -15.54
N SER A 6 18.53 -6.16 -16.10
CA SER A 6 19.79 -6.63 -15.51
C SER A 6 20.83 -5.53 -15.48
N HIS A 7 20.93 -4.74 -16.55
CA HIS A 7 21.88 -3.61 -16.65
C HIS A 7 21.53 -2.48 -15.68
N ALA A 8 20.23 -2.13 -15.56
CA ALA A 8 19.77 -1.12 -14.59
C ALA A 8 20.06 -1.55 -13.14
N ARG A 9 19.84 -2.82 -12.79
CA ARG A 9 20.20 -3.36 -11.46
C ARG A 9 21.70 -3.31 -11.18
N ARG A 10 22.55 -3.61 -12.17
CA ARG A 10 24.04 -3.52 -12.03
C ARG A 10 24.51 -2.09 -11.88
N LYS A 11 23.96 -1.13 -12.64
CA LYS A 11 24.33 0.29 -12.56
C LYS A 11 23.96 0.89 -11.21
N VAL A 12 22.75 0.63 -10.72
CA VAL A 12 22.31 1.07 -9.37
C VAL A 12 23.18 0.47 -8.26
N ARG A 13 23.71 -0.75 -8.46
CA ARG A 13 24.60 -1.41 -7.50
C ARG A 13 26.04 -0.86 -7.55
N ALA A 14 26.53 -0.46 -8.73
CA ALA A 14 27.86 0.12 -8.91
C ALA A 14 27.96 1.55 -8.37
N ASP A 15 26.91 2.37 -8.53
CA ASP A 15 26.86 3.74 -8.01
C ASP A 15 26.79 3.77 -6.46
N ARG A 16 26.43 2.65 -5.81
CA ARG A 16 26.41 2.50 -4.34
C ARG A 16 27.81 2.25 -3.73
N VAL A 17 28.75 1.67 -4.46
CA VAL A 17 30.06 1.24 -3.92
C VAL A 17 31.02 2.42 -3.73
N ASN A 18 30.78 3.56 -4.39
CA ASN A 18 31.72 4.71 -4.35
C ASN A 18 31.38 5.78 -3.30
N ASN A 19 30.42 5.56 -2.39
CA ASN A 19 30.04 6.54 -1.36
C ASN A 19 30.24 5.99 0.07
N GLU A 20 31.40 5.39 0.33
CA GLU A 20 31.85 4.98 1.68
C GLU A 20 32.38 6.17 2.45
N LYS A 21 31.53 7.14 2.81
CA LYS A 21 31.82 8.04 3.95
C LYS A 21 30.48 8.37 4.60
N ASP A 22 30.31 7.85 5.82
CA ASP A 22 29.16 8.06 6.71
C ASP A 22 27.89 7.23 6.37
N VAL A 23 27.98 5.91 6.55
CA VAL A 23 26.82 5.02 6.41
C VAL A 23 25.96 5.11 7.67
N ARG A 24 25.28 6.24 7.86
CA ARG A 24 24.16 6.28 8.79
C ARG A 24 23.08 5.33 8.27
N MET A 25 22.75 4.31 9.07
CA MET A 25 21.66 3.40 8.75
C MET A 25 20.39 4.18 8.48
N ARG A 26 19.85 4.10 7.25
CA ARG A 26 18.65 4.82 6.84
C ARG A 26 17.42 4.18 7.48
N LYS A 27 16.52 5.00 8.02
CA LYS A 27 15.31 4.56 8.72
C LYS A 27 14.06 4.84 7.89
N ILE A 28 13.23 3.82 7.71
CA ILE A 28 11.97 3.93 6.98
C ILE A 28 10.83 3.54 7.91
N VAL A 29 9.80 4.37 7.98
CA VAL A 29 8.53 4.04 8.63
C VAL A 29 7.47 3.83 7.55
N PHE A 30 6.94 2.62 7.47
CA PHE A 30 5.72 2.34 6.74
C PHE A 30 4.49 2.56 7.63
N HIS A 31 3.43 3.14 7.10
CA HIS A 31 2.17 3.31 7.83
C HIS A 31 0.98 2.80 7.03
N ILE A 32 0.22 1.92 7.64
CA ILE A 32 -1.02 1.33 7.11
C ILE A 32 -1.95 0.98 8.27
N ASN A 33 -3.23 0.75 8.00
CA ASN A 33 -4.18 0.44 9.05
C ASN A 33 -3.90 -0.89 9.78
N SER A 34 -3.70 -1.98 9.03
CA SER A 34 -3.37 -3.34 9.53
C SER A 34 -2.47 -4.05 8.52
N LEU A 35 -2.12 -5.29 8.79
CA LEU A 35 -1.44 -6.18 7.83
C LEU A 35 -2.35 -7.31 7.36
N GLU A 36 -3.67 -7.13 7.43
CA GLU A 36 -4.66 -8.08 6.93
C GLU A 36 -4.36 -8.48 5.47
N GLN A 37 -4.75 -9.70 5.08
CA GLN A 37 -4.41 -10.25 3.75
C GLN A 37 -5.13 -9.50 2.60
N GLY A 38 -4.63 -8.33 2.29
CA GLY A 38 -5.07 -7.47 1.19
C GLY A 38 -3.95 -7.13 0.20
N GLY A 39 -4.32 -6.49 -0.91
CA GLY A 39 -3.35 -6.14 -1.95
C GLY A 39 -2.38 -5.04 -1.55
N ALA A 40 -2.83 -4.03 -0.81
CA ALA A 40 -1.99 -2.94 -0.31
C ALA A 40 -1.04 -3.43 0.78
N GLU A 41 -1.56 -4.26 1.69
CA GLU A 41 -0.84 -4.88 2.79
C GLU A 41 0.27 -5.80 2.28
N ARG A 42 -0.01 -6.59 1.24
CA ARG A 42 1.01 -7.42 0.57
C ARG A 42 2.15 -6.56 0.00
N VAL A 43 1.82 -5.47 -0.66
CA VAL A 43 2.84 -4.59 -1.26
C VAL A 43 3.70 -3.95 -0.18
N ILE A 44 3.10 -3.41 0.88
CA ILE A 44 3.85 -2.76 1.96
C ILE A 44 4.74 -3.75 2.71
N THR A 45 4.25 -4.97 2.95
CA THR A 45 5.02 -6.04 3.59
C THR A 45 6.21 -6.46 2.72
N ASN A 46 6.00 -6.66 1.42
CA ASN A 46 7.08 -6.99 0.49
C ASN A 46 8.14 -5.87 0.43
N LEU A 47 7.72 -4.60 0.36
CA LEU A 47 8.66 -3.47 0.40
C LEU A 47 9.43 -3.43 1.71
N ALA A 48 8.77 -3.64 2.84
CA ALA A 48 9.43 -3.67 4.14
C ALA A 48 10.52 -4.74 4.21
N HIS A 49 10.24 -5.96 3.72
CA HIS A 49 11.22 -7.03 3.64
C HIS A 49 12.41 -6.69 2.74
N GLN A 50 12.14 -6.10 1.55
CA GLN A 50 13.20 -5.73 0.62
C GLN A 50 14.11 -4.64 1.19
N PHE A 51 13.54 -3.61 1.81
CA PHE A 51 14.34 -2.55 2.45
C PHE A 51 15.13 -3.08 3.64
N ALA A 52 14.55 -3.97 4.45
CA ALA A 52 15.27 -4.62 5.55
C ALA A 52 16.45 -5.46 5.02
N ALA A 53 16.25 -6.24 3.95
CA ALA A 53 17.31 -7.01 3.30
C ALA A 53 18.41 -6.13 2.67
N GLU A 54 18.09 -4.88 2.32
CA GLU A 54 19.07 -3.89 1.85
C GLU A 54 19.77 -3.12 2.99
N GLY A 55 19.55 -3.50 4.25
CA GLY A 55 20.21 -2.91 5.43
C GLY A 55 19.55 -1.63 5.97
N TYR A 56 18.29 -1.36 5.61
CA TYR A 56 17.53 -0.26 6.21
C TYR A 56 16.95 -0.69 7.55
N GLU A 57 16.86 0.24 8.50
CA GLU A 57 16.11 0.07 9.73
C GLU A 57 14.62 0.32 9.41
N VAL A 58 13.81 -0.75 9.42
CA VAL A 58 12.44 -0.71 8.93
C VAL A 58 11.44 -0.84 10.06
N TYR A 59 10.47 0.06 10.08
CA TYR A 59 9.34 0.06 10.99
C TYR A 59 8.02 -0.03 10.21
N ILE A 60 7.04 -0.76 10.76
CA ILE A 60 5.66 -0.75 10.28
C ILE A 60 4.75 -0.28 11.41
N ALA A 61 4.15 0.91 11.24
CA ALA A 61 3.18 1.48 12.17
C ALA A 61 1.77 1.09 11.73
N THR A 62 1.06 0.29 12.56
CA THR A 62 -0.32 -0.15 12.29
C THR A 62 -1.28 0.35 13.37
N GLU A 63 -2.58 0.44 13.03
CA GLU A 63 -3.62 0.93 13.94
C GLU A 63 -4.37 -0.17 14.66
N TRP A 64 -4.42 -1.36 14.08
CA TRP A 64 -4.97 -2.57 14.72
C TRP A 64 -4.27 -3.83 14.24
N TYR A 65 -4.52 -4.92 14.95
CA TYR A 65 -4.15 -6.25 14.56
C TYR A 65 -5.38 -6.95 13.99
N ALA A 66 -5.25 -7.58 12.83
CA ALA A 66 -6.29 -8.40 12.23
C ALA A 66 -6.04 -9.89 12.55
N GLU A 67 -7.07 -10.70 12.42
CA GLU A 67 -7.00 -12.13 12.71
C GLU A 67 -6.05 -12.86 11.73
N ASN A 68 -6.13 -12.51 10.45
CA ASN A 68 -5.31 -13.10 9.39
C ASN A 68 -4.42 -12.03 8.77
N GLU A 69 -3.14 -12.03 9.11
CA GLU A 69 -2.18 -11.02 8.68
C GLU A 69 -1.00 -11.63 7.93
N PHE A 70 -0.38 -10.81 7.09
CA PHE A 70 0.92 -11.14 6.51
C PHE A 70 1.98 -11.21 7.61
N GLN A 71 2.81 -12.25 7.53
CA GLN A 71 3.97 -12.38 8.42
C GLN A 71 5.04 -11.36 8.05
N ILE A 72 5.69 -10.80 9.03
CA ILE A 72 6.84 -9.90 8.87
C ILE A 72 8.08 -10.53 9.48
N ASP A 73 9.22 -10.26 8.87
CA ASP A 73 10.52 -10.73 9.37
C ASP A 73 10.86 -10.09 10.73
N LYS A 74 11.64 -10.80 11.55
CA LYS A 74 12.08 -10.31 12.86
C LYS A 74 12.97 -9.07 12.80
N SER A 75 13.58 -8.79 11.66
CA SER A 75 14.34 -7.57 11.41
C SER A 75 13.48 -6.32 11.26
N ILE A 76 12.15 -6.49 11.08
CA ILE A 76 11.20 -5.40 10.93
C ILE A 76 10.48 -5.15 12.25
N THR A 77 10.54 -3.93 12.74
CA THR A 77 9.84 -3.56 13.98
C THR A 77 8.42 -3.10 13.71
N ARG A 78 7.44 -3.85 14.19
CA ARG A 78 6.03 -3.43 14.16
C ARG A 78 5.67 -2.61 15.38
N VAL A 79 4.96 -1.51 15.17
CA VAL A 79 4.49 -0.60 16.24
C VAL A 79 3.00 -0.36 16.11
N HIS A 80 2.27 -0.51 17.21
CA HIS A 80 0.85 -0.19 17.29
C HIS A 80 0.66 1.31 17.60
N VAL A 81 0.03 2.05 16.70
CA VAL A 81 -0.28 3.47 16.83
C VAL A 81 -1.80 3.74 16.88
N GLY A 82 -2.60 2.70 16.96
CA GLY A 82 -4.05 2.75 17.02
C GLY A 82 -4.61 3.01 18.40
N LEU A 83 -5.89 2.72 18.57
CA LEU A 83 -6.63 2.88 19.81
C LEU A 83 -6.53 1.60 20.67
N ASN A 84 -6.59 1.75 21.98
CA ASN A 84 -6.85 0.65 22.88
C ASN A 84 -8.37 0.40 23.03
N LYS A 85 -8.76 -0.66 23.74
CA LYS A 85 -10.18 -1.04 23.92
C LYS A 85 -11.02 0.05 24.56
N GLU A 86 -10.47 0.77 25.55
CA GLU A 86 -11.18 1.84 26.26
C GLU A 86 -11.38 3.08 25.38
N GLU A 87 -10.43 3.36 24.50
CA GLU A 87 -10.47 4.51 23.59
C GLU A 87 -11.42 4.27 22.41
N GLU A 88 -11.76 3.01 22.11
CA GLU A 88 -12.75 2.68 21.06
C GLU A 88 -14.17 3.15 21.38
N SER A 89 -14.49 3.40 22.65
CA SER A 89 -15.78 3.99 23.07
C SER A 89 -15.86 5.51 22.87
N ARG A 90 -14.72 6.18 22.62
CA ARG A 90 -14.65 7.64 22.50
C ARG A 90 -15.28 8.16 21.21
N GLY A 91 -15.69 9.42 21.19
CA GLY A 91 -16.22 10.08 20.01
C GLY A 91 -15.22 10.16 18.84
N ARG A 92 -15.73 10.30 17.62
CA ARG A 92 -14.96 10.28 16.37
C ARG A 92 -13.73 11.22 16.37
N PHE A 93 -13.89 12.46 16.85
CA PHE A 93 -12.80 13.44 16.89
C PHE A 93 -11.69 13.05 17.87
N ALA A 94 -12.06 12.51 19.04
CA ALA A 94 -11.08 12.03 20.01
C ALA A 94 -10.26 10.87 19.46
N LYS A 95 -10.91 9.91 18.82
CA LYS A 95 -10.25 8.77 18.15
C LYS A 95 -9.25 9.23 17.08
N LEU A 96 -9.66 10.20 16.25
CA LEU A 96 -8.80 10.74 15.19
C LEU A 96 -7.58 11.44 15.77
N ARG A 97 -7.78 12.24 16.82
CA ARG A 97 -6.71 12.96 17.52
C ARG A 97 -5.71 11.99 18.16
N ILE A 98 -6.18 10.96 18.86
CA ILE A 98 -5.32 9.99 19.56
C ILE A 98 -4.42 9.26 18.55
N ARG A 99 -4.99 8.73 17.46
CA ARG A 99 -4.23 8.04 16.39
C ARG A 99 -3.17 8.97 15.78
N GLY A 100 -3.55 10.20 15.47
CA GLY A 100 -2.62 11.20 14.93
C GLY A 100 -1.49 11.55 15.90
N GLN A 101 -1.80 11.74 17.18
CA GLN A 101 -0.80 12.04 18.21
C GLN A 101 0.17 10.89 18.45
N ARG A 102 -0.31 9.64 18.49
CA ARG A 102 0.54 8.46 18.65
C ARG A 102 1.49 8.29 17.47
N LEU A 103 0.98 8.40 16.25
CA LEU A 103 1.82 8.33 15.05
C LEU A 103 2.86 9.46 15.05
N ARG A 104 2.46 10.69 15.40
CA ARG A 104 3.37 11.83 15.53
C ARG A 104 4.46 11.61 16.59
N ALA A 105 4.08 11.13 17.77
CA ALA A 105 5.02 10.82 18.85
C ALA A 105 6.03 9.75 18.42
N PHE A 106 5.54 8.70 17.72
CA PHE A 106 6.37 7.67 17.18
C PHE A 106 7.36 8.19 16.12
N ILE A 107 6.89 8.97 15.14
CA ILE A 107 7.74 9.61 14.11
C ILE A 107 8.82 10.49 14.75
N LYS A 108 8.46 11.30 15.75
CA LYS A 108 9.42 12.15 16.48
C LYS A 108 10.45 11.35 17.26
N LYS A 109 10.06 10.20 17.83
CA LYS A 109 10.96 9.32 18.59
C LYS A 109 11.95 8.62 17.66
N VAL A 110 11.48 8.05 16.56
CA VAL A 110 12.31 7.26 15.62
C VAL A 110 13.16 8.16 14.73
N LYS A 111 12.64 9.35 14.36
CA LYS A 111 13.24 10.30 13.41
C LYS A 111 13.63 9.59 12.09
N PRO A 112 12.66 8.99 11.37
CA PRO A 112 12.94 8.29 10.13
C PRO A 112 13.36 9.27 9.03
N ASP A 113 14.10 8.79 8.04
CA ASP A 113 14.44 9.55 6.85
C ASP A 113 13.24 9.76 5.91
N VAL A 114 12.24 8.86 5.99
CA VAL A 114 10.99 8.95 5.24
C VAL A 114 9.87 8.16 5.93
N VAL A 115 8.65 8.68 5.83
CA VAL A 115 7.42 7.94 6.14
C VAL A 115 6.72 7.60 4.85
N VAL A 116 6.36 6.33 4.64
CA VAL A 116 5.64 5.85 3.48
C VAL A 116 4.28 5.34 3.92
N ALA A 117 3.20 6.00 3.50
CA ALA A 117 1.84 5.65 3.91
C ALA A 117 1.03 5.04 2.77
N PHE A 118 0.18 4.08 3.12
CA PHE A 118 -0.68 3.37 2.18
C PHE A 118 -2.14 3.48 2.60
N CYS A 119 -3.01 3.62 1.59
CA CYS A 119 -4.46 3.72 1.74
C CYS A 119 -4.98 5.07 2.26
N HIS A 120 -6.27 5.29 2.03
CA HIS A 120 -6.98 6.56 2.15
C HIS A 120 -6.69 7.32 3.46
N LYS A 121 -7.20 6.80 4.59
CA LYS A 121 -7.12 7.51 5.89
C LYS A 121 -5.73 7.48 6.51
N ALA A 122 -4.93 6.44 6.21
CA ALA A 122 -3.56 6.36 6.65
C ALA A 122 -2.68 7.43 5.98
N ASN A 123 -2.93 7.73 4.69
CA ASN A 123 -2.26 8.81 3.97
C ASN A 123 -2.47 10.16 4.66
N TYR A 124 -3.71 10.52 4.97
CA TYR A 124 -4.02 11.78 5.69
C TYR A 124 -3.34 11.84 7.06
N ARG A 125 -3.39 10.73 7.79
CA ARG A 125 -2.78 10.64 9.13
C ARG A 125 -1.27 10.80 9.08
N ALA A 126 -0.59 10.15 8.14
CA ALA A 126 0.85 10.29 7.97
C ALA A 126 1.25 11.74 7.66
N ILE A 127 0.55 12.38 6.70
CA ILE A 127 0.81 13.78 6.37
C ILE A 127 0.64 14.66 7.61
N THR A 128 -0.50 14.57 8.29
CA THR A 128 -0.79 15.42 9.47
C THR A 128 0.15 15.15 10.63
N ALA A 129 0.50 13.90 10.88
CA ALA A 129 1.44 13.53 11.94
C ALA A 129 2.85 14.06 11.70
N ALA A 130 3.28 14.16 10.45
CA ALA A 130 4.61 14.63 10.08
C ALA A 130 4.71 16.16 9.92
N LEU A 131 3.60 16.90 9.92
CA LEU A 131 3.62 18.37 9.80
C LEU A 131 4.54 19.02 10.84
N GLY A 132 5.48 19.87 10.38
CA GLY A 132 6.43 20.59 11.24
C GLY A 132 7.49 19.70 11.89
N THR A 133 7.68 18.44 11.42
CA THR A 133 8.78 17.58 11.90
C THR A 133 10.00 17.61 10.98
N GLY A 134 9.88 18.15 9.77
CA GLY A 134 10.91 18.09 8.74
C GLY A 134 11.04 16.73 8.05
N ILE A 135 10.25 15.72 8.47
CA ILE A 135 10.33 14.37 7.92
C ILE A 135 9.43 14.27 6.68
N PRO A 136 9.97 13.87 5.52
CA PRO A 136 9.20 13.72 4.29
C PRO A 136 8.22 12.56 4.36
N VAL A 137 7.03 12.75 3.77
CA VAL A 137 5.99 11.72 3.66
C VAL A 137 5.75 11.41 2.19
N ILE A 138 5.82 10.14 1.84
CA ILE A 138 5.35 9.62 0.56
C ILE A 138 4.02 8.92 0.81
N VAL A 139 3.00 9.27 0.03
CA VAL A 139 1.68 8.66 0.12
C VAL A 139 1.39 7.78 -1.09
N SER A 140 0.69 6.68 -0.88
CA SER A 140 0.32 5.77 -1.94
C SER A 140 -1.19 5.53 -1.97
N VAL A 141 -1.81 5.81 -3.12
CA VAL A 141 -3.21 5.53 -3.39
C VAL A 141 -3.33 4.14 -3.98
N ARG A 142 -4.13 3.26 -3.36
CA ARG A 142 -4.21 1.83 -3.68
C ARG A 142 -5.61 1.36 -4.06
N THR A 143 -6.53 2.29 -4.20
CA THR A 143 -7.93 2.03 -4.56
C THR A 143 -8.35 3.02 -5.63
N ASP A 144 -9.48 2.76 -6.29
CA ASP A 144 -10.10 3.75 -7.15
C ASP A 144 -10.47 4.99 -6.33
N PRO A 145 -9.94 6.17 -6.65
CA PRO A 145 -10.23 7.37 -5.88
C PRO A 145 -11.69 7.83 -6.03
N VAL A 146 -12.33 7.58 -7.16
CA VAL A 146 -13.73 8.01 -7.42
C VAL A 146 -14.68 7.38 -6.42
N GLY A 147 -14.49 6.11 -6.06
CA GLY A 147 -15.34 5.40 -5.10
C GLY A 147 -14.86 5.41 -3.65
N HIS A 148 -13.67 5.95 -3.35
CA HIS A 148 -13.08 5.88 -2.00
C HIS A 148 -12.70 7.23 -1.41
N TYR A 149 -12.60 8.28 -2.24
CA TYR A 149 -12.33 9.66 -1.85
C TYR A 149 -13.54 10.56 -2.18
N ASP A 150 -14.74 10.04 -1.96
CA ASP A 150 -16.03 10.66 -2.28
C ASP A 150 -16.71 11.32 -1.07
N HIS A 151 -16.18 11.14 0.13
CA HIS A 151 -16.67 11.78 1.33
C HIS A 151 -16.55 13.30 1.23
N TRP A 152 -17.52 14.01 1.81
CA TRP A 152 -17.51 15.48 1.80
C TRP A 152 -16.23 16.09 2.36
N ASP A 153 -15.61 15.47 3.36
CA ASP A 153 -14.35 15.92 3.97
C ASP A 153 -13.13 15.70 3.06
N ASP A 154 -13.17 14.74 2.14
CA ASP A 154 -12.10 14.51 1.17
C ASP A 154 -11.93 15.70 0.21
N LYS A 155 -13.02 16.37 -0.14
CA LYS A 155 -13.02 17.58 -1.00
C LYS A 155 -12.14 18.70 -0.41
N PHE A 156 -12.00 18.74 0.92
CA PHE A 156 -11.14 19.69 1.61
C PHE A 156 -9.77 19.10 1.94
N GLN A 157 -9.72 17.83 2.35
CA GLN A 157 -8.48 17.19 2.78
C GLN A 157 -7.52 16.95 1.62
N ILE A 158 -8.00 16.57 0.44
CA ILE A 158 -7.15 16.34 -0.74
C ILE A 158 -6.38 17.60 -1.12
N PRO A 159 -7.01 18.75 -1.44
CA PRO A 159 -6.28 19.95 -1.85
C PRO A 159 -5.45 20.56 -0.71
N LEU A 160 -5.82 20.29 0.55
CA LEU A 160 -5.10 20.81 1.71
C LEU A 160 -3.90 19.94 2.09
N LEU A 161 -4.03 18.62 2.16
CA LEU A 161 -3.03 17.72 2.74
C LEU A 161 -2.09 17.12 1.69
N PHE A 162 -2.60 16.58 0.59
CA PHE A 162 -1.77 15.92 -0.41
C PHE A 162 -0.65 16.81 -0.99
N PRO A 163 -0.86 18.13 -1.22
CA PRO A 163 0.24 19.02 -1.59
C PRO A 163 1.37 19.13 -0.56
N ARG A 164 1.16 18.71 0.69
CA ARG A 164 2.18 18.72 1.75
C ARG A 164 3.00 17.41 1.81
N ALA A 165 2.54 16.35 1.14
CA ALA A 165 3.36 15.15 1.00
C ALA A 165 4.59 15.46 0.11
N ALA A 166 5.71 14.83 0.37
CA ALA A 166 6.93 14.97 -0.43
C ALA A 166 6.79 14.31 -1.81
N GLY A 167 5.97 13.24 -1.90
CA GLY A 167 5.66 12.54 -3.13
C GLY A 167 4.37 11.74 -3.03
N CYS A 168 3.81 11.40 -4.20
CA CYS A 168 2.61 10.57 -4.31
C CYS A 168 2.85 9.42 -5.28
N VAL A 169 2.39 8.23 -4.93
CA VAL A 169 2.46 7.04 -5.78
C VAL A 169 1.05 6.62 -6.16
N PHE A 170 0.83 6.52 -7.45
CA PHE A 170 -0.40 6.02 -8.06
C PHE A 170 -0.12 4.73 -8.84
N GLN A 171 -1.14 3.94 -9.12
CA GLN A 171 -1.02 2.72 -9.91
C GLN A 171 -1.43 2.92 -11.37
N THR A 172 -2.26 3.92 -11.64
CA THR A 172 -2.76 4.24 -12.99
C THR A 172 -2.80 5.75 -13.23
N GLU A 173 -2.85 6.14 -14.50
CA GLU A 173 -3.05 7.53 -14.88
C GLU A 173 -4.39 8.08 -14.39
N GLY A 174 -5.47 7.30 -14.49
CA GLY A 174 -6.78 7.70 -13.99
C GLY A 174 -6.79 8.01 -12.49
N GLN A 175 -6.06 7.21 -11.67
CA GLN A 175 -5.88 7.56 -10.25
C GLN A 175 -5.15 8.89 -10.08
N ARG A 176 -4.06 9.12 -10.83
CA ARG A 176 -3.28 10.36 -10.76
C ARG A 176 -4.12 11.57 -11.14
N ASP A 177 -4.88 11.46 -12.20
CA ASP A 177 -5.61 12.58 -12.80
C ASP A 177 -6.81 13.05 -11.96
N PHE A 178 -7.28 12.23 -11.04
CA PHE A 178 -8.24 12.60 -10.00
C PHE A 178 -7.70 13.69 -9.05
N PHE A 179 -6.38 13.75 -8.83
CA PHE A 179 -5.77 14.64 -7.85
C PHE A 179 -5.37 16.00 -8.47
N PRO A 180 -5.29 17.08 -7.64
CA PRO A 180 -4.89 18.39 -8.10
C PRO A 180 -3.51 18.41 -8.78
N GLU A 181 -3.30 19.36 -9.69
CA GLU A 181 -2.06 19.49 -10.46
C GLU A 181 -0.79 19.53 -9.58
N LYS A 182 -0.85 20.25 -8.44
CA LYS A 182 0.27 20.30 -7.46
C LYS A 182 0.68 18.92 -6.95
N VAL A 183 -0.26 17.97 -6.87
CA VAL A 183 -0.02 16.58 -6.47
C VAL A 183 0.52 15.80 -7.65
N ARG A 184 -0.08 15.94 -8.83
CA ARG A 184 0.33 15.25 -10.07
C ARG A 184 1.79 15.55 -10.44
N LYS A 185 2.24 16.79 -10.32
CA LYS A 185 3.63 17.21 -10.62
C LYS A 185 4.70 16.48 -9.81
N LYS A 186 4.40 16.02 -8.61
CA LYS A 186 5.32 15.31 -7.73
C LYS A 186 4.96 13.83 -7.52
N SER A 187 4.17 13.29 -8.43
CA SER A 187 3.75 11.90 -8.38
C SER A 187 4.55 11.00 -9.34
N ARG A 188 4.46 9.70 -9.06
CA ARG A 188 4.94 8.63 -9.95
C ARG A 188 3.85 7.56 -10.06
N ILE A 189 3.75 6.97 -11.25
CA ILE A 189 2.94 5.77 -11.45
C ILE A 189 3.86 4.58 -11.24
N ILE A 190 3.55 3.77 -10.23
CA ILE A 190 4.29 2.56 -9.88
C ILE A 190 3.28 1.43 -9.75
N LEU A 191 3.34 0.48 -10.68
CA LEU A 191 2.47 -0.69 -10.69
C LEU A 191 2.76 -1.62 -9.51
N ASN A 192 1.78 -2.43 -9.15
CA ASN A 192 2.01 -3.49 -8.17
C ASN A 192 3.00 -4.52 -8.74
N PRO A 193 3.98 -4.95 -7.94
CA PRO A 193 4.88 -6.01 -8.36
C PRO A 193 4.12 -7.34 -8.49
N LEU A 194 4.42 -8.08 -9.54
CA LEU A 194 4.05 -9.48 -9.64
C LEU A 194 5.04 -10.30 -8.81
N ASN A 195 4.55 -11.33 -8.13
CA ASN A 195 5.44 -12.25 -7.42
C ASN A 195 6.16 -13.14 -8.44
N ASP A 196 7.48 -13.28 -8.28
CA ASP A 196 8.35 -14.02 -9.20
C ASP A 196 7.88 -15.47 -9.45
N LYS A 197 7.24 -16.10 -8.46
CA LYS A 197 6.66 -17.44 -8.60
C LYS A 197 5.59 -17.57 -9.71
N TYR A 198 5.02 -16.44 -10.17
CA TYR A 198 4.05 -16.43 -11.27
C TYR A 198 4.67 -16.08 -12.62
N LEU A 199 5.97 -15.78 -12.68
CA LEU A 199 6.63 -15.36 -13.91
C LEU A 199 7.05 -16.56 -14.79
N ASP A 200 7.34 -17.69 -14.16
CA ASP A 200 7.88 -18.88 -14.81
C ASP A 200 6.92 -20.09 -14.73
N VAL A 201 5.61 -19.81 -14.58
CA VAL A 201 4.60 -20.88 -14.61
C VAL A 201 4.45 -21.35 -16.05
N PRO A 202 4.71 -22.63 -16.36
CA PRO A 202 4.54 -23.16 -17.69
C PRO A 202 3.06 -23.11 -18.10
N GLU A 203 2.80 -22.90 -19.39
CA GLU A 203 1.43 -23.06 -19.90
C GLU A 203 0.98 -24.50 -19.73
N PRO A 204 -0.28 -24.72 -19.28
CA PRO A 204 -0.79 -26.08 -19.15
C PRO A 204 -0.91 -26.73 -20.52
N GLU A 205 -0.45 -27.98 -20.64
CA GLU A 205 -0.58 -28.78 -21.87
C GLU A 205 -2.04 -28.95 -22.32
N LYS A 206 -2.96 -28.99 -21.36
CA LYS A 206 -4.39 -29.10 -21.62
C LYS A 206 -5.16 -28.13 -20.73
N ARG A 207 -5.99 -27.31 -21.33
CA ARG A 207 -6.92 -26.43 -20.59
C ARG A 207 -8.18 -27.18 -20.21
N VAL A 208 -8.63 -27.03 -18.98
CA VAL A 208 -9.91 -27.55 -18.50
C VAL A 208 -11.03 -26.54 -18.76
N LYS A 209 -12.26 -27.01 -18.86
CA LYS A 209 -13.43 -26.16 -19.09
C LYS A 209 -13.93 -25.53 -17.79
N GLU A 210 -13.04 -24.76 -17.17
CA GLU A 210 -13.29 -24.08 -15.89
C GLU A 210 -13.05 -22.58 -16.02
N VAL A 211 -13.97 -21.80 -15.47
CA VAL A 211 -13.79 -20.36 -15.23
C VAL A 211 -13.56 -20.17 -13.73
N VAL A 212 -12.44 -19.59 -13.35
CA VAL A 212 -12.07 -19.41 -11.94
C VAL A 212 -12.03 -17.94 -11.59
N GLN A 213 -12.68 -17.58 -10.48
CA GLN A 213 -12.59 -16.26 -9.88
C GLN A 213 -12.04 -16.41 -8.47
N SER A 214 -10.88 -15.80 -8.20
CA SER A 214 -10.27 -15.80 -6.87
C SER A 214 -10.37 -14.42 -6.23
N GLY A 215 -10.82 -14.35 -4.99
CA GLY A 215 -10.90 -13.12 -4.24
C GLY A 215 -11.88 -13.19 -3.09
N ARG A 216 -11.88 -12.15 -2.22
CA ARG A 216 -12.85 -12.04 -1.13
C ARG A 216 -14.27 -11.90 -1.69
N ILE A 217 -15.25 -12.53 -1.05
CA ILE A 217 -16.67 -12.35 -1.38
C ILE A 217 -17.12 -11.04 -0.73
N VAL A 218 -17.14 -9.98 -1.52
CA VAL A 218 -17.53 -8.62 -1.12
C VAL A 218 -18.19 -7.90 -2.30
N ASP A 219 -19.09 -6.97 -2.05
CA ASP A 219 -19.93 -6.31 -3.07
C ASP A 219 -19.13 -5.72 -4.23
N PHE A 220 -18.04 -5.02 -3.97
CA PHE A 220 -17.24 -4.40 -5.04
C PHE A 220 -16.47 -5.39 -5.92
N LYS A 221 -16.39 -6.68 -5.57
CA LYS A 221 -15.85 -7.75 -6.44
C LYS A 221 -16.92 -8.32 -7.38
N ASN A 222 -18.17 -7.99 -7.12
CA ASN A 222 -19.32 -8.21 -8.01
C ASN A 222 -19.46 -9.66 -8.50
N GLN A 223 -19.32 -10.64 -7.59
CA GLN A 223 -19.49 -12.06 -7.91
C GLN A 223 -20.88 -12.36 -8.48
N LEU A 224 -21.91 -11.64 -8.01
CA LEU A 224 -23.27 -11.82 -8.55
C LEU A 224 -23.38 -11.53 -10.04
N MET A 225 -22.67 -10.49 -10.52
CA MET A 225 -22.61 -10.19 -11.96
C MET A 225 -21.92 -11.33 -12.71
N LEU A 226 -20.82 -11.87 -12.17
CA LEU A 226 -20.12 -13.00 -12.77
C LEU A 226 -21.02 -14.23 -12.86
N ILE A 227 -21.72 -14.58 -11.78
CA ILE A 227 -22.67 -15.71 -11.76
C ILE A 227 -23.75 -15.55 -12.84
N ARG A 228 -24.37 -14.36 -12.91
CA ARG A 228 -25.41 -14.06 -13.92
C ARG A 228 -24.88 -14.09 -15.35
N ALA A 229 -23.64 -13.64 -15.56
CA ALA A 229 -22.99 -13.72 -16.85
C ALA A 229 -22.68 -15.19 -17.23
N PHE A 230 -22.18 -15.95 -16.25
CA PHE A 230 -21.83 -17.37 -16.46
C PHE A 230 -23.08 -18.23 -16.70
N ASP A 231 -24.22 -17.96 -16.12
CA ASP A 231 -25.48 -18.64 -16.42
C ASP A 231 -25.81 -18.63 -17.94
N ARG A 232 -25.57 -17.48 -18.60
CA ARG A 232 -25.74 -17.36 -20.05
C ARG A 232 -24.72 -18.18 -20.85
N VAL A 233 -23.50 -18.29 -20.33
CA VAL A 233 -22.46 -19.13 -20.94
C VAL A 233 -22.79 -20.60 -20.75
N HIS A 234 -23.18 -21.02 -19.55
CA HIS A 234 -23.49 -22.40 -19.22
C HIS A 234 -24.68 -22.95 -20.01
N LYS A 235 -25.69 -22.13 -20.33
CA LYS A 235 -26.80 -22.53 -21.20
C LYS A 235 -26.36 -22.92 -22.63
N LYS A 236 -25.25 -22.34 -23.12
CA LYS A 236 -24.67 -22.66 -24.44
C LYS A 236 -23.57 -23.69 -24.36
N HIS A 237 -22.91 -23.78 -23.24
CA HIS A 237 -21.75 -24.62 -22.97
C HIS A 237 -21.88 -25.29 -21.60
N PRO A 238 -22.76 -26.31 -21.48
CA PRO A 238 -23.09 -26.92 -20.18
C PRO A 238 -21.95 -27.70 -19.54
N ASP A 239 -20.89 -27.99 -20.31
CA ASP A 239 -19.68 -28.65 -19.87
C ASP A 239 -18.65 -27.71 -19.20
N TYR A 240 -18.91 -26.39 -19.15
CA TYR A 240 -18.11 -25.44 -18.39
C TYR A 240 -18.59 -25.32 -16.95
N VAL A 241 -17.66 -25.13 -16.02
CA VAL A 241 -17.89 -24.94 -14.58
C VAL A 241 -17.36 -23.59 -14.13
N LEU A 242 -18.10 -22.88 -13.29
CA LEU A 242 -17.63 -21.69 -12.59
C LEU A 242 -17.20 -22.06 -11.17
N LYS A 243 -15.98 -21.72 -10.80
CA LYS A 243 -15.42 -21.82 -9.44
C LYS A 243 -15.19 -20.42 -8.85
N ILE A 244 -15.71 -20.16 -7.67
CA ILE A 244 -15.57 -18.90 -6.92
C ILE A 244 -14.95 -19.18 -5.56
#